data_e8496bae081be9912712f8b94fe95b54
#
_entry.id   e8496bae081be9912712f8b94fe95b54
#
_cell.length_a   1.000
_cell.length_b   1.000
_cell.length_c   1.000
_cell.angle_alpha   90.00
_cell.angle_beta   90.00
_cell.angle_gamma   90.00
#
_symmetry.space_group_name_H-M   'P 1'
#
loop_
_entity.id
_entity.type
_entity.pdbx_description
1 polymer ?
#
loop_
_entity_poly.entity_id
_entity_poly.type
_entity_poly.pdbx_seq_one_letter_code
_entity_poly.pdbx_strand_id
1 'polypeptide(L)'
;MDRVSSTGYGMGYLGGVVAFIIFLVAELSKGFGGLLSSYGVARFSFILAAVWWVIFAWPLLKNGHQRYSVNSVTNPFIDSLRRLRRTMHHINQYKQLTWFLVAYFFYIDGVDTIFTMATVIGKDLGIQTMMLMVVLLVVQLIAVPFSLLYGWLANKFSTRRIIMLGIIVYFFICLYALRLETLIDFWILAILVGTSQGGLQALSRSYFGRLVPKNDSSEFFGFYNILGKFSTILGPFIVGIVTQWTGKSTVGAASLSVLFALGLVMFIFASAIKDK
;
A
#
# COMPACT_ATOMS: atom_id res chain seq x y z
N MET A 1 -2.34 1.11 19.27
CA MET A 1 -2.29 0.46 17.95
C MET A 1 -1.66 1.36 16.90
N ASP A 2 -2.05 2.63 16.73
CA ASP A 2 -1.53 3.51 15.67
C ASP A 2 -0.01 3.64 15.65
N ARG A 3 0.62 3.88 16.80
CA ARG A 3 2.08 3.92 16.94
C ARG A 3 2.76 2.64 16.46
N VAL A 4 2.26 1.49 16.89
CA VAL A 4 2.83 0.18 16.51
C VAL A 4 2.72 -0.05 15.01
N SER A 5 1.55 0.21 14.44
CA SER A 5 1.33 0.08 12.99
C SER A 5 2.21 1.04 12.20
N SER A 6 2.24 2.32 12.58
CA SER A 6 3.04 3.35 11.90
C SER A 6 4.54 3.10 12.00
N THR A 7 5.04 2.64 13.16
CA THR A 7 6.43 2.24 13.31
C THR A 7 6.75 1.02 12.45
N GLY A 8 5.86 0.02 12.41
CA GLY A 8 6.03 -1.16 11.56
C GLY A 8 6.12 -0.80 10.07
N TYR A 9 5.24 0.07 9.59
CA TYR A 9 5.32 0.58 8.21
C TYR A 9 6.57 1.40 7.96
N GLY A 10 6.95 2.31 8.86
CA GLY A 10 8.18 3.10 8.74
C GLY A 10 9.43 2.21 8.66
N MET A 11 9.53 1.19 9.51
CA MET A 11 10.63 0.21 9.45
C MET A 11 10.59 -0.63 8.17
N GLY A 12 9.39 -0.98 7.68
CA GLY A 12 9.22 -1.67 6.39
C GLY A 12 9.75 -0.84 5.22
N TYR A 13 9.40 0.45 5.16
CA TYR A 13 9.95 1.36 4.15
C TYR A 13 11.45 1.52 4.28
N LEU A 14 11.99 1.66 5.50
CA LEU A 14 13.44 1.75 5.71
C LEU A 14 14.16 0.49 5.22
N GLY A 15 13.61 -0.70 5.52
CA GLY A 15 14.15 -1.96 5.02
C GLY A 15 14.12 -2.05 3.48
N GLY A 16 13.02 -1.58 2.87
CA GLY A 16 12.90 -1.49 1.42
C GLY A 16 13.93 -0.54 0.80
N VAL A 17 14.15 0.63 1.41
CA VAL A 17 15.16 1.62 0.98
C VAL A 17 16.56 1.01 0.96
N VAL A 18 16.96 0.31 2.01
CA VAL A 18 18.30 -0.31 2.08
C VAL A 18 18.50 -1.33 0.95
N ALA A 19 17.54 -2.24 0.77
CA ALA A 19 17.60 -3.23 -0.33
C ALA A 19 17.63 -2.56 -1.71
N PHE A 20 16.84 -1.49 -1.88
CA PHE A 20 16.77 -0.75 -3.14
C PHE A 20 18.06 0.04 -3.43
N ILE A 21 18.73 0.62 -2.42
CA ILE A 21 20.03 1.27 -2.58
C ILE A 21 21.07 0.25 -3.05
N ILE A 22 21.11 -0.95 -2.47
CA ILE A 22 22.06 -2.00 -2.90
C ILE A 22 21.85 -2.34 -4.39
N PHE A 23 20.58 -2.48 -4.80
CA PHE A 23 20.24 -2.70 -6.21
C PHE A 23 20.68 -1.51 -7.09
N LEU A 24 20.38 -0.28 -6.67
CA LEU A 24 20.72 0.93 -7.43
C LEU A 24 22.24 1.07 -7.59
N VAL A 25 23.02 0.77 -6.56
CA VAL A 25 24.49 0.75 -6.62
C VAL A 25 24.99 -0.32 -7.63
N ALA A 26 24.38 -1.50 -7.62
CA ALA A 26 24.72 -2.53 -8.58
C ALA A 26 24.43 -2.11 -10.04
N GLU A 27 23.33 -1.42 -10.27
CA GLU A 27 22.95 -0.89 -11.60
C GLU A 27 23.89 0.23 -12.05
N LEU A 28 24.13 1.24 -11.17
CA LEU A 28 24.99 2.39 -11.46
C LEU A 28 26.46 1.98 -11.68
N SER A 29 26.95 1.01 -10.94
CA SER A 29 28.32 0.48 -11.09
C SER A 29 28.48 -0.46 -12.28
N LYS A 30 27.49 -0.58 -13.15
CA LYS A 30 27.47 -1.52 -14.27
C LYS A 30 27.83 -2.94 -13.82
N GLY A 31 27.14 -3.42 -12.80
CA GLY A 31 27.35 -4.74 -12.24
C GLY A 31 28.60 -4.86 -11.38
N PHE A 32 28.83 -3.90 -10.46
CA PHE A 32 30.02 -3.87 -9.59
C PHE A 32 31.34 -3.84 -10.38
N GLY A 33 31.46 -2.89 -11.33
CA GLY A 33 32.66 -2.71 -12.11
C GLY A 33 32.81 -3.70 -13.26
N GLY A 34 31.69 -4.24 -13.77
CA GLY A 34 31.68 -5.17 -14.90
C GLY A 34 31.73 -6.65 -14.51
N LEU A 35 31.70 -6.97 -13.20
CA LEU A 35 31.62 -8.36 -12.72
C LEU A 35 30.31 -9.05 -13.10
N LEU A 36 29.23 -8.29 -13.26
CA LEU A 36 27.92 -8.77 -13.66
C LEU A 36 27.49 -8.12 -14.98
N SER A 37 26.97 -8.92 -15.90
CA SER A 37 26.27 -8.42 -17.08
C SER A 37 24.93 -7.77 -16.66
N SER A 38 24.26 -7.04 -17.56
CA SER A 38 22.93 -6.46 -17.31
C SER A 38 21.92 -7.53 -16.86
N TYR A 39 21.94 -8.72 -17.45
CA TYR A 39 21.15 -9.87 -16.98
C TYR A 39 21.61 -10.37 -15.60
N GLY A 40 22.90 -10.26 -15.28
CA GLY A 40 23.47 -10.59 -13.99
C GLY A 40 22.97 -9.69 -12.89
N VAL A 41 22.85 -8.37 -13.14
CA VAL A 41 22.29 -7.40 -12.19
C VAL A 41 20.82 -7.69 -11.90
N ALA A 42 20.03 -8.02 -12.93
CA ALA A 42 18.63 -8.40 -12.74
C ALA A 42 18.50 -9.67 -11.87
N ARG A 43 19.30 -10.72 -12.15
CA ARG A 43 19.34 -11.95 -11.33
C ARG A 43 19.76 -11.66 -9.89
N PHE A 44 20.78 -10.83 -9.71
CA PHE A 44 21.25 -10.39 -8.40
C PHE A 44 20.13 -9.73 -7.61
N SER A 45 19.32 -8.86 -8.25
CA SER A 45 18.20 -8.18 -7.60
C SER A 45 17.16 -9.16 -7.06
N PHE A 46 16.80 -10.20 -7.83
CA PHE A 46 15.86 -11.22 -7.37
C PHE A 46 16.42 -12.03 -6.20
N ILE A 47 17.71 -12.42 -6.27
CA ILE A 47 18.39 -13.14 -5.18
C ILE A 47 18.47 -12.27 -3.94
N LEU A 48 18.85 -10.99 -4.10
CA LEU A 48 18.91 -10.02 -3.01
C LEU A 48 17.54 -9.90 -2.32
N ALA A 49 16.45 -9.73 -3.08
CA ALA A 49 15.11 -9.64 -2.54
C ALA A 49 14.71 -10.91 -1.77
N ALA A 50 15.00 -12.09 -2.31
CA ALA A 50 14.70 -13.38 -1.67
C ALA A 50 15.48 -13.56 -0.36
N VAL A 51 16.81 -13.31 -0.38
CA VAL A 51 17.66 -13.40 0.82
C VAL A 51 17.25 -12.38 1.86
N TRP A 52 16.97 -11.14 1.44
CA TRP A 52 16.48 -10.05 2.31
C TRP A 52 15.21 -10.47 3.04
N TRP A 53 14.25 -11.00 2.28
CA TRP A 53 12.99 -11.48 2.86
C TRP A 53 13.21 -12.60 3.88
N VAL A 54 14.05 -13.59 3.59
CA VAL A 54 14.36 -14.70 4.50
C VAL A 54 15.01 -14.18 5.79
N ILE A 55 16.01 -13.30 5.68
CA ILE A 55 16.73 -12.74 6.85
C ILE A 55 15.75 -12.05 7.80
N PHE A 56 14.87 -11.19 7.28
CA PHE A 56 13.93 -10.44 8.12
C PHE A 56 12.69 -11.22 8.54
N ALA A 57 12.34 -12.31 7.84
CA ALA A 57 11.29 -13.23 8.26
C ALA A 57 11.77 -14.20 9.36
N TRP A 58 13.07 -14.51 9.40
CA TRP A 58 13.65 -15.49 10.32
C TRP A 58 13.34 -15.22 11.79
N PRO A 59 13.52 -14.00 12.34
CA PRO A 59 13.19 -13.72 13.73
C PRO A 59 11.72 -13.97 14.06
N LEU A 60 10.82 -13.68 13.12
CA LEU A 60 9.38 -13.94 13.29
C LEU A 60 9.10 -15.45 13.31
N LEU A 61 9.71 -16.21 12.41
CA LEU A 61 9.54 -17.66 12.35
C LEU A 61 10.09 -18.36 13.62
N LYS A 62 11.22 -17.84 14.16
CA LYS A 62 11.86 -18.43 15.33
C LYS A 62 11.16 -18.06 16.65
N ASN A 63 10.70 -16.81 16.78
CA ASN A 63 10.18 -16.26 18.05
C ASN A 63 8.68 -16.04 18.05
N GLY A 64 8.02 -16.22 16.89
CA GLY A 64 6.59 -16.00 16.74
C GLY A 64 5.78 -17.14 17.37
N HIS A 65 5.08 -16.87 18.46
CA HIS A 65 4.17 -17.83 19.08
C HIS A 65 2.72 -17.39 18.83
N GLN A 66 1.93 -18.29 18.28
CA GLN A 66 0.51 -18.06 18.07
C GLN A 66 -0.24 -18.20 19.40
N ARG A 67 -0.75 -17.09 19.95
CA ARG A 67 -1.47 -17.08 21.24
C ARG A 67 -2.86 -17.73 21.15
N TYR A 68 -3.50 -17.62 20.01
CA TYR A 68 -4.80 -18.20 19.73
C TYR A 68 -4.64 -19.20 18.59
N SER A 69 -4.45 -20.47 18.93
CA SER A 69 -4.39 -21.56 17.96
C SER A 69 -5.73 -22.30 17.96
N VAL A 70 -6.15 -22.73 16.79
CA VAL A 70 -7.28 -23.63 16.64
C VAL A 70 -6.73 -25.05 16.63
N ASN A 71 -7.43 -25.98 17.30
CA ASN A 71 -7.06 -27.39 17.33
C ASN A 71 -6.80 -27.92 15.92
N SER A 72 -5.81 -28.83 15.82
CA SER A 72 -5.38 -29.42 14.55
C SER A 72 -6.55 -29.96 13.77
N VAL A 73 -6.65 -29.54 12.52
CA VAL A 73 -7.73 -29.89 11.61
C VAL A 73 -7.21 -30.87 10.58
N THR A 74 -8.04 -31.84 10.21
CA THR A 74 -7.67 -32.94 9.29
C THR A 74 -7.33 -32.43 7.87
N ASN A 75 -7.89 -31.30 7.43
CA ASN A 75 -7.61 -30.66 6.14
C ASN A 75 -7.49 -29.14 6.27
N PRO A 76 -6.26 -28.60 6.53
CA PRO A 76 -6.05 -27.18 6.79
C PRO A 76 -6.52 -26.25 5.67
N PHE A 77 -6.42 -26.68 4.41
CA PHE A 77 -6.81 -25.89 3.24
C PHE A 77 -8.33 -25.71 3.15
N ILE A 78 -9.07 -26.83 3.22
CA ILE A 78 -10.55 -26.82 3.13
C ILE A 78 -11.15 -26.06 4.29
N ASP A 79 -10.60 -26.23 5.48
CA ASP A 79 -11.10 -25.53 6.66
C ASP A 79 -10.77 -24.03 6.64
N SER A 80 -9.61 -23.64 6.11
CA SER A 80 -9.31 -22.23 5.87
C SER A 80 -10.30 -21.60 4.91
N LEU A 81 -10.63 -22.29 3.82
CA LEU A 81 -11.63 -21.83 2.84
C LEU A 81 -13.04 -21.72 3.46
N ARG A 82 -13.42 -22.74 4.25
CA ARG A 82 -14.71 -22.76 4.96
C ARG A 82 -14.80 -21.64 5.99
N ARG A 83 -13.72 -21.36 6.73
CA ARG A 83 -13.62 -20.23 7.68
C ARG A 83 -13.73 -18.90 6.96
N LEU A 84 -12.97 -18.71 5.86
CA LEU A 84 -13.07 -17.51 5.05
C LEU A 84 -14.49 -17.24 4.58
N ARG A 85 -15.19 -18.29 4.08
CA ARG A 85 -16.59 -18.20 3.68
C ARG A 85 -17.51 -17.87 4.86
N ARG A 86 -17.26 -18.45 6.04
CA ARG A 86 -17.99 -18.12 7.27
C ARG A 86 -17.77 -16.67 7.67
N THR A 87 -16.53 -16.19 7.66
CA THR A 87 -16.19 -14.80 7.97
C THR A 87 -16.87 -13.83 7.01
N MET A 88 -16.89 -14.13 5.70
CA MET A 88 -17.63 -13.35 4.71
C MET A 88 -19.14 -13.27 4.99
N HIS A 89 -19.73 -14.34 5.51
CA HIS A 89 -21.16 -14.36 5.85
C HIS A 89 -21.46 -13.62 7.17
N HIS A 90 -20.55 -13.69 8.14
CA HIS A 90 -20.70 -13.03 9.44
C HIS A 90 -20.27 -11.58 9.46
N ILE A 91 -19.44 -11.14 8.49
CA ILE A 91 -18.93 -9.75 8.42
C ILE A 91 -20.06 -8.73 8.33
N ASN A 92 -21.18 -9.10 7.68
CA ASN A 92 -22.39 -8.28 7.58
C ASN A 92 -23.05 -7.95 8.94
N GLN A 93 -22.74 -8.71 9.99
CA GLN A 93 -23.21 -8.43 11.34
C GLN A 93 -22.47 -7.23 11.94
N TYR A 94 -21.26 -6.94 11.46
CA TYR A 94 -20.43 -5.82 11.87
C TYR A 94 -20.51 -4.71 10.82
N LYS A 95 -21.60 -3.95 10.84
CA LYS A 95 -21.90 -2.94 9.82
C LYS A 95 -20.78 -1.90 9.63
N GLN A 96 -20.19 -1.41 10.73
CA GLN A 96 -19.09 -0.46 10.68
C GLN A 96 -17.86 -1.05 9.99
N LEU A 97 -17.51 -2.29 10.32
CA LEU A 97 -16.40 -3.04 9.73
C LEU A 97 -16.62 -3.29 8.23
N THR A 98 -17.83 -3.70 7.85
CA THR A 98 -18.18 -3.96 6.43
C THR A 98 -18.02 -2.70 5.59
N TRP A 99 -18.60 -1.58 6.01
CA TRP A 99 -18.48 -0.31 5.29
C TRP A 99 -17.06 0.23 5.26
N PHE A 100 -16.29 0.00 6.33
CA PHE A 100 -14.86 0.33 6.33
C PHE A 100 -14.10 -0.49 5.29
N LEU A 101 -14.36 -1.78 5.17
CA LEU A 101 -13.70 -2.64 4.17
C LEU A 101 -14.06 -2.25 2.74
N VAL A 102 -15.31 -1.85 2.49
CA VAL A 102 -15.73 -1.31 1.19
C VAL A 102 -14.97 -0.01 0.88
N ALA A 103 -14.89 0.90 1.85
CA ALA A 103 -14.11 2.13 1.70
C ALA A 103 -12.62 1.83 1.44
N TYR A 104 -12.05 0.92 2.24
CA TYR A 104 -10.66 0.48 2.12
C TYR A 104 -10.36 -0.08 0.74
N PHE A 105 -11.24 -0.92 0.20
CA PHE A 105 -11.11 -1.49 -1.13
C PHE A 105 -10.90 -0.41 -2.20
N PHE A 106 -11.71 0.64 -2.18
CA PHE A 106 -11.61 1.71 -3.18
C PHE A 106 -10.35 2.58 -3.01
N TYR A 107 -10.09 3.10 -1.81
CA TYR A 107 -8.98 4.03 -1.68
C TYR A 107 -7.61 3.36 -1.68
N ILE A 108 -7.49 2.09 -1.22
CA ILE A 108 -6.21 1.40 -1.26
C ILE A 108 -5.82 0.98 -2.68
N ASP A 109 -6.81 0.62 -3.51
CA ASP A 109 -6.60 0.39 -4.93
C ASP A 109 -6.03 1.63 -5.62
N GLY A 110 -6.59 2.81 -5.34
CA GLY A 110 -6.05 4.07 -5.83
C GLY A 110 -4.61 4.31 -5.39
N VAL A 111 -4.27 4.07 -4.10
CA VAL A 111 -2.93 4.23 -3.55
C VAL A 111 -1.92 3.31 -4.25
N ASP A 112 -2.24 2.02 -4.34
CA ASP A 112 -1.34 1.02 -4.95
C ASP A 112 -1.21 1.25 -6.46
N THR A 113 -2.28 1.69 -7.12
CA THR A 113 -2.27 1.98 -8.56
C THR A 113 -1.40 3.19 -8.90
N ILE A 114 -1.49 4.29 -8.14
CA ILE A 114 -0.60 5.45 -8.35
C ILE A 114 0.86 5.02 -8.27
N PHE A 115 1.22 4.22 -7.27
CA PHE A 115 2.58 3.76 -7.10
C PHE A 115 3.05 2.85 -8.25
N THR A 116 2.23 1.89 -8.67
CA THR A 116 2.57 0.94 -9.73
C THR A 116 2.57 1.60 -11.11
N MET A 117 1.66 2.54 -11.36
CA MET A 117 1.56 3.27 -12.63
C MET A 117 2.56 4.43 -12.75
N ALA A 118 3.20 4.86 -11.65
CA ALA A 118 4.17 5.96 -11.68
C ALA A 118 5.29 5.75 -12.71
N THR A 119 5.80 4.52 -12.83
CA THR A 119 6.84 4.18 -13.81
C THR A 119 6.34 4.22 -15.25
N VAL A 120 5.08 3.86 -15.50
CA VAL A 120 4.45 3.92 -16.83
C VAL A 120 4.27 5.37 -17.22
N ILE A 121 3.64 6.18 -16.36
CA ILE A 121 3.41 7.61 -16.57
C ILE A 121 4.73 8.35 -16.79
N GLY A 122 5.74 8.05 -15.96
CA GLY A 122 7.05 8.67 -16.11
C GLY A 122 7.75 8.32 -17.43
N LYS A 123 7.58 7.10 -17.94
CA LYS A 123 8.09 6.73 -19.26
C LYS A 123 7.34 7.45 -20.40
N ASP A 124 6.04 7.60 -20.28
CA ASP A 124 5.24 8.35 -21.27
C ASP A 124 5.64 9.83 -21.33
N LEU A 125 6.11 10.38 -20.20
CA LEU A 125 6.72 11.72 -20.12
C LEU A 125 8.18 11.78 -20.61
N GLY A 126 8.73 10.67 -21.11
CA GLY A 126 10.12 10.59 -21.60
C GLY A 126 11.17 10.54 -20.49
N ILE A 127 10.80 10.31 -19.24
CA ILE A 127 11.74 10.25 -18.11
C ILE A 127 12.56 8.97 -18.20
N GLN A 128 13.89 9.10 -18.10
CA GLN A 128 14.80 7.97 -18.13
C GLN A 128 14.54 7.00 -16.96
N THR A 129 14.65 5.69 -17.21
CA THR A 129 14.40 4.63 -16.22
C THR A 129 15.22 4.82 -14.93
N MET A 130 16.47 5.24 -15.04
CA MET A 130 17.33 5.52 -13.89
C MET A 130 16.75 6.63 -13.00
N MET A 131 16.26 7.71 -13.60
CA MET A 131 15.63 8.79 -12.86
C MET A 131 14.35 8.32 -12.15
N LEU A 132 13.54 7.47 -12.82
CA LEU A 132 12.34 6.88 -12.19
C LEU A 132 12.69 6.03 -10.97
N MET A 133 13.79 5.26 -11.02
CA MET A 133 14.28 4.50 -9.87
C MET A 133 14.68 5.43 -8.72
N VAL A 134 15.38 6.51 -9.00
CA VAL A 134 15.75 7.52 -7.97
C VAL A 134 14.51 8.15 -7.36
N VAL A 135 13.52 8.50 -8.17
CA VAL A 135 12.25 9.05 -7.68
C VAL A 135 11.53 8.07 -6.76
N LEU A 136 11.43 6.78 -7.15
CA LEU A 136 10.81 5.74 -6.30
C LEU A 136 11.56 5.55 -4.98
N LEU A 137 12.90 5.65 -4.97
CA LEU A 137 13.69 5.62 -3.75
C LEU A 137 13.36 6.80 -2.84
N VAL A 138 13.27 8.00 -3.40
CA VAL A 138 12.93 9.22 -2.65
C VAL A 138 11.53 9.15 -2.07
N VAL A 139 10.55 8.63 -2.82
CA VAL A 139 9.19 8.37 -2.29
C VAL A 139 9.23 7.48 -1.05
N GLN A 140 9.99 6.39 -1.08
CA GLN A 140 10.12 5.49 0.08
C GLN A 140 10.84 6.17 1.26
N LEU A 141 11.89 6.96 1.00
CA LEU A 141 12.59 7.73 2.04
C LEU A 141 11.66 8.72 2.73
N ILE A 142 10.82 9.43 1.97
CA ILE A 142 9.84 10.37 2.51
C ILE A 142 8.75 9.61 3.29
N ALA A 143 8.34 8.44 2.82
CA ALA A 143 7.31 7.64 3.49
C ALA A 143 7.71 7.20 4.91
N VAL A 144 9.01 7.06 5.21
CA VAL A 144 9.49 6.70 6.57
C VAL A 144 9.08 7.72 7.62
N PRO A 145 9.52 8.98 7.58
CA PRO A 145 9.17 9.97 8.60
C PRO A 145 7.67 10.29 8.59
N PHE A 146 7.04 10.31 7.42
CA PHE A 146 5.61 10.60 7.34
C PHE A 146 4.73 9.48 7.89
N SER A 147 5.11 8.21 7.78
CA SER A 147 4.39 7.12 8.44
C SER A 147 4.38 7.31 9.96
N LEU A 148 5.50 7.72 10.56
CA LEU A 148 5.60 8.03 11.99
C LEU A 148 4.79 9.28 12.36
N LEU A 149 4.84 10.32 11.53
CA LEU A 149 4.08 11.55 11.71
C LEU A 149 2.57 11.29 11.72
N TYR A 150 2.06 10.48 10.79
CA TYR A 150 0.65 10.07 10.76
C TYR A 150 0.24 9.34 12.05
N GLY A 151 1.09 8.43 12.55
CA GLY A 151 0.86 7.77 13.83
C GLY A 151 0.81 8.74 15.01
N TRP A 152 1.67 9.76 15.02
CA TRP A 152 1.65 10.82 16.04
C TRP A 152 0.39 11.69 15.92
N LEU A 153 0.05 12.13 14.72
CA LEU A 153 -1.15 12.93 14.45
C LEU A 153 -2.43 12.17 14.83
N ALA A 154 -2.51 10.88 14.53
CA ALA A 154 -3.65 10.06 14.87
C ALA A 154 -3.90 9.96 16.39
N ASN A 155 -2.82 9.96 17.20
CA ASN A 155 -2.93 10.00 18.65
C ASN A 155 -3.40 11.39 19.15
N LYS A 156 -3.04 12.47 18.46
CA LYS A 156 -3.39 13.84 18.88
C LYS A 156 -4.82 14.24 18.47
N PHE A 157 -5.23 13.89 17.25
CA PHE A 157 -6.51 14.34 16.68
C PHE A 157 -7.59 13.27 16.61
N SER A 158 -7.34 12.16 16.00
CA SER A 158 -8.04 10.89 15.95
C SER A 158 -7.67 10.14 14.66
N THR A 159 -7.57 8.83 14.74
CA THR A 159 -7.24 7.97 13.60
C THR A 159 -8.19 8.19 12.42
N ARG A 160 -9.50 8.31 12.70
CA ARG A 160 -10.53 8.56 11.70
C ARG A 160 -10.28 9.84 10.90
N ARG A 161 -9.99 10.97 11.58
CA ARG A 161 -9.77 12.26 10.90
C ARG A 161 -8.52 12.24 10.04
N ILE A 162 -7.47 11.58 10.52
CA ILE A 162 -6.20 11.50 9.79
C ILE A 162 -6.30 10.56 8.57
N ILE A 163 -7.07 9.47 8.65
CA ILE A 163 -7.38 8.64 7.48
C ILE A 163 -8.15 9.46 6.42
N MET A 164 -9.20 10.19 6.83
CA MET A 164 -9.95 11.06 5.90
C MET A 164 -9.03 12.09 5.24
N LEU A 165 -8.16 12.74 6.01
CA LEU A 165 -7.16 13.67 5.47
C LEU A 165 -6.27 13.00 4.44
N GLY A 166 -5.75 11.81 4.72
CA GLY A 166 -4.94 11.04 3.78
C GLY A 166 -5.66 10.72 2.47
N ILE A 167 -6.94 10.32 2.54
CA ILE A 167 -7.76 10.05 1.35
C ILE A 167 -7.97 11.34 0.53
N ILE A 168 -8.25 12.47 1.20
CA ILE A 168 -8.42 13.77 0.56
C ILE A 168 -7.11 14.23 -0.12
N VAL A 169 -5.97 14.06 0.54
CA VAL A 169 -4.67 14.39 -0.06
C VAL A 169 -4.45 13.57 -1.33
N TYR A 170 -4.71 12.26 -1.31
CA TYR A 170 -4.60 11.42 -2.50
C TYR A 170 -5.58 11.82 -3.61
N PHE A 171 -6.79 12.22 -3.28
CA PHE A 171 -7.73 12.76 -4.25
C PHE A 171 -7.12 13.96 -5.01
N PHE A 172 -6.51 14.90 -4.29
CA PHE A 172 -5.84 16.05 -4.91
C PHE A 172 -4.55 15.68 -5.65
N ILE A 173 -3.80 14.67 -5.19
CA ILE A 173 -2.65 14.12 -5.91
C ILE A 173 -3.08 13.60 -7.28
N CYS A 174 -4.21 12.88 -7.36
CA CYS A 174 -4.75 12.42 -8.64
C CYS A 174 -5.13 13.59 -9.57
N LEU A 175 -5.77 14.63 -9.04
CA LEU A 175 -6.10 15.80 -9.85
C LEU A 175 -4.85 16.56 -10.31
N TYR A 176 -3.80 16.60 -9.48
CA TYR A 176 -2.52 17.19 -9.85
C TYR A 176 -1.87 16.45 -11.04
N ALA A 177 -2.13 15.15 -11.19
CA ALA A 177 -1.64 14.37 -12.32
C ALA A 177 -2.04 14.94 -13.70
N LEU A 178 -3.14 15.70 -13.78
CA LEU A 178 -3.56 16.41 -15.01
C LEU A 178 -2.55 17.49 -15.48
N ARG A 179 -1.70 17.97 -14.55
CA ARG A 179 -0.68 19.00 -14.84
C ARG A 179 0.72 18.43 -15.10
N LEU A 180 0.84 17.10 -15.15
CA LEU A 180 2.14 16.46 -15.37
C LEU A 180 2.60 16.67 -16.82
N GLU A 181 3.51 17.60 -17.01
CA GLU A 181 4.15 17.87 -18.32
C GLU A 181 5.69 17.83 -18.20
N THR A 182 6.23 18.12 -17.03
CA THR A 182 7.67 18.25 -16.81
C THR A 182 8.19 17.27 -15.77
N LEU A 183 9.50 17.06 -15.76
CA LEU A 183 10.19 16.31 -14.71
C LEU A 183 9.96 16.92 -13.31
N ILE A 184 9.84 18.25 -13.22
CA ILE A 184 9.59 18.94 -11.95
C ILE A 184 8.20 18.59 -11.43
N ASP A 185 7.17 18.58 -12.27
CA ASP A 185 5.83 18.18 -11.87
C ASP A 185 5.80 16.74 -11.36
N PHE A 186 6.56 15.86 -12.03
CA PHE A 186 6.69 14.47 -11.60
C PHE A 186 7.35 14.34 -10.23
N TRP A 187 8.38 15.14 -9.93
CA TRP A 187 9.00 15.20 -8.62
C TRP A 187 8.03 15.70 -7.54
N ILE A 188 7.27 16.75 -7.82
CA ILE A 188 6.27 17.28 -6.88
C ILE A 188 5.24 16.20 -6.56
N LEU A 189 4.69 15.53 -7.59
CA LEU A 189 3.74 14.44 -7.41
C LEU A 189 4.33 13.31 -6.56
N ALA A 190 5.55 12.89 -6.85
CA ALA A 190 6.25 11.84 -6.12
C ALA A 190 6.43 12.19 -4.63
N ILE A 191 6.85 13.42 -4.33
CA ILE A 191 6.98 13.91 -2.95
C ILE A 191 5.61 13.87 -2.24
N LEU A 192 4.56 14.36 -2.88
CA LEU A 192 3.21 14.34 -2.32
C LEU A 192 2.73 12.91 -2.03
N VAL A 193 2.97 11.97 -2.95
CA VAL A 193 2.67 10.54 -2.72
C VAL A 193 3.42 10.02 -1.50
N GLY A 194 4.74 10.28 -1.41
CA GLY A 194 5.57 9.87 -0.29
C GLY A 194 5.06 10.36 1.07
N THR A 195 4.50 11.58 1.12
CA THR A 195 3.96 12.15 2.38
C THR A 195 2.73 11.41 2.92
N SER A 196 1.99 10.70 2.08
CA SER A 196 0.69 10.13 2.47
C SER A 196 0.63 8.60 2.42
N GLN A 197 1.44 7.95 1.58
CA GLN A 197 1.36 6.51 1.31
C GLN A 197 1.50 5.67 2.59
N GLY A 198 2.63 5.80 3.28
CA GLY A 198 2.92 4.98 4.46
C GLY A 198 1.96 5.24 5.61
N GLY A 199 1.60 6.51 5.81
CA GLY A 199 0.69 6.93 6.88
C GLY A 199 -0.73 6.40 6.69
N LEU A 200 -1.28 6.52 5.49
CA LEU A 200 -2.63 6.05 5.19
C LEU A 200 -2.76 4.53 5.34
N GLN A 201 -1.80 3.77 4.81
CA GLN A 201 -1.78 2.31 4.94
C GLN A 201 -1.65 1.87 6.41
N ALA A 202 -0.73 2.48 7.16
CA ALA A 202 -0.49 2.17 8.56
C ALA A 202 -1.72 2.43 9.44
N LEU A 203 -2.38 3.57 9.26
CA LEU A 203 -3.56 3.92 10.03
C LEU A 203 -4.78 3.10 9.64
N SER A 204 -4.95 2.76 8.37
CA SER A 204 -6.03 1.88 7.90
C SER A 204 -5.95 0.51 8.56
N ARG A 205 -4.75 -0.08 8.63
CA ARG A 205 -4.53 -1.34 9.33
C ARG A 205 -4.80 -1.24 10.84
N SER A 206 -4.38 -0.14 11.46
CA SER A 206 -4.63 0.09 12.89
C SER A 206 -6.11 0.31 13.19
N TYR A 207 -6.81 1.07 12.34
CA TYR A 207 -8.24 1.31 12.46
C TYR A 207 -9.03 0.01 12.31
N PHE A 208 -8.72 -0.79 11.28
CA PHE A 208 -9.27 -2.12 11.09
C PHE A 208 -9.11 -2.99 12.35
N GLY A 209 -7.90 -3.08 12.89
CA GLY A 209 -7.61 -3.89 14.08
C GLY A 209 -8.39 -3.49 15.34
N ARG A 210 -8.95 -2.26 15.39
CA ARG A 210 -9.83 -1.84 16.49
C ARG A 210 -11.28 -2.26 16.29
N LEU A 211 -11.70 -2.44 15.03
CA LEU A 211 -13.06 -2.85 14.68
C LEU A 211 -13.25 -4.37 14.78
N VAL A 212 -12.16 -5.12 14.65
CA VAL A 212 -12.19 -6.59 14.61
C VAL A 212 -12.39 -7.17 16.00
N PRO A 213 -13.28 -8.18 16.18
CA PRO A 213 -13.40 -8.96 17.41
C PRO A 213 -12.08 -9.65 17.76
N LYS A 214 -11.68 -9.59 19.03
CA LYS A 214 -10.38 -10.13 19.48
C LYS A 214 -10.20 -11.62 19.23
N ASN A 215 -11.28 -12.39 19.35
CA ASN A 215 -11.25 -13.86 19.23
C ASN A 215 -11.04 -14.34 17.80
N ASP A 216 -11.51 -13.59 16.80
CA ASP A 216 -11.47 -13.97 15.39
C ASP A 216 -10.46 -13.11 14.58
N SER A 217 -9.58 -12.41 15.27
CA SER A 217 -8.68 -11.41 14.66
C SER A 217 -7.86 -11.99 13.50
N SER A 218 -7.36 -13.22 13.60
CA SER A 218 -6.55 -13.85 12.56
C SER A 218 -7.33 -14.05 11.24
N GLU A 219 -8.60 -14.47 11.33
CA GLU A 219 -9.46 -14.70 10.16
C GLU A 219 -9.80 -13.36 9.48
N PHE A 220 -10.16 -12.35 10.27
CA PHE A 220 -10.46 -11.02 9.75
C PHE A 220 -9.25 -10.33 9.12
N PHE A 221 -8.04 -10.45 9.71
CA PHE A 221 -6.82 -9.94 9.09
C PHE A 221 -6.44 -10.69 7.82
N GLY A 222 -6.69 -12.00 7.76
CA GLY A 222 -6.58 -12.78 6.53
C GLY A 222 -7.48 -12.22 5.43
N PHE A 223 -8.76 -11.96 5.74
CA PHE A 223 -9.72 -11.36 4.81
C PHE A 223 -9.30 -9.94 4.38
N TYR A 224 -8.86 -9.09 5.31
CA TYR A 224 -8.33 -7.76 5.02
C TYR A 224 -7.17 -7.79 4.02
N ASN A 225 -6.22 -8.72 4.20
CA ASN A 225 -5.08 -8.87 3.31
C ASN A 225 -5.50 -9.35 1.91
N ILE A 226 -6.44 -10.30 1.84
CA ILE A 226 -7.01 -10.78 0.56
C ILE A 226 -7.69 -9.62 -0.15
N LEU A 227 -8.57 -8.89 0.54
CA LEU A 227 -9.31 -7.78 -0.02
C LEU A 227 -8.38 -6.68 -0.54
N GLY A 228 -7.31 -6.34 0.20
CA GLY A 228 -6.29 -5.40 -0.25
C GLY A 228 -5.50 -5.89 -1.47
N LYS A 229 -5.35 -7.20 -1.68
CA LYS A 229 -4.72 -7.74 -2.90
C LYS A 229 -5.67 -7.74 -4.09
N PHE A 230 -6.94 -8.04 -3.88
CA PHE A 230 -7.95 -7.98 -4.96
C PHE A 230 -8.31 -6.55 -5.37
N SER A 231 -8.17 -5.57 -4.47
CA SER A 231 -8.41 -4.17 -4.82
C SER A 231 -7.46 -3.66 -5.92
N THR A 232 -6.24 -4.18 -6.01
CA THR A 232 -5.24 -3.72 -6.99
C THR A 232 -5.57 -4.03 -8.46
N ILE A 233 -6.79 -4.46 -8.75
CA ILE A 233 -7.25 -4.81 -10.11
C ILE A 233 -8.00 -3.64 -10.76
N LEU A 234 -8.86 -2.95 -10.01
CA LEU A 234 -9.75 -1.93 -10.58
C LEU A 234 -9.00 -0.69 -11.03
N GLY A 235 -8.05 -0.22 -10.25
CA GLY A 235 -7.31 0.99 -10.53
C GLY A 235 -6.52 0.92 -11.85
N PRO A 236 -5.64 -0.07 -12.07
CA PRO A 236 -4.94 -0.24 -13.33
C PRO A 236 -5.88 -0.42 -14.52
N PHE A 237 -7.02 -1.11 -14.32
CA PHE A 237 -8.03 -1.28 -15.36
C PHE A 237 -8.68 0.06 -15.75
N ILE A 238 -9.07 0.89 -14.78
CA ILE A 238 -9.63 2.23 -15.02
C ILE A 238 -8.59 3.11 -15.72
N VAL A 239 -7.36 3.14 -15.23
CA VAL A 239 -6.26 3.91 -15.84
C VAL A 239 -6.04 3.46 -17.29
N GLY A 240 -6.02 2.15 -17.54
CA GLY A 240 -5.84 1.59 -18.89
C GLY A 240 -6.93 2.03 -19.84
N ILE A 241 -8.20 1.88 -19.49
CA ILE A 241 -9.35 2.28 -20.31
C ILE A 241 -9.33 3.78 -20.59
N VAL A 242 -9.17 4.60 -19.55
CA VAL A 242 -9.17 6.06 -19.70
C VAL A 242 -7.99 6.53 -20.55
N THR A 243 -6.82 5.92 -20.39
CA THR A 243 -5.63 6.20 -21.19
C THR A 243 -5.87 5.83 -22.67
N GLN A 244 -6.50 4.68 -22.96
CA GLN A 244 -6.84 4.28 -24.32
C GLN A 244 -7.81 5.26 -24.99
N TRP A 245 -8.81 5.76 -24.26
CA TRP A 245 -9.80 6.68 -24.81
C TRP A 245 -9.28 8.11 -25.00
N THR A 246 -8.41 8.56 -24.11
CA THR A 246 -7.92 9.95 -24.10
C THR A 246 -6.55 10.12 -24.78
N GLY A 247 -5.82 9.02 -24.98
CA GLY A 247 -4.44 9.04 -25.47
C GLY A 247 -3.43 9.59 -24.46
N LYS A 248 -3.82 9.81 -23.18
CA LYS A 248 -2.98 10.45 -22.17
C LYS A 248 -3.00 9.64 -20.85
N SER A 249 -1.85 9.10 -20.45
CA SER A 249 -1.70 8.38 -19.17
C SER A 249 -1.93 9.26 -17.94
N THR A 250 -1.66 10.56 -18.07
CA THR A 250 -1.91 11.55 -17.01
C THR A 250 -3.40 11.71 -16.69
N VAL A 251 -4.27 11.65 -17.71
CA VAL A 251 -5.73 11.65 -17.55
C VAL A 251 -6.18 10.31 -16.94
N GLY A 252 -5.55 9.20 -17.36
CA GLY A 252 -5.75 7.90 -16.73
C GLY A 252 -5.45 7.93 -15.24
N ALA A 253 -4.31 8.49 -14.84
CA ALA A 253 -3.96 8.66 -13.42
C ALA A 253 -4.96 9.54 -12.66
N ALA A 254 -5.41 10.64 -13.28
CA ALA A 254 -6.39 11.55 -12.67
C ALA A 254 -7.75 10.88 -12.44
N SER A 255 -8.15 9.90 -13.27
CA SER A 255 -9.39 9.16 -13.11
C SER A 255 -9.46 8.37 -11.80
N LEU A 256 -8.33 8.05 -11.19
CA LEU A 256 -8.27 7.42 -9.86
C LEU A 256 -8.87 8.30 -8.76
N SER A 257 -9.03 9.61 -8.99
CA SER A 257 -9.73 10.49 -8.07
C SER A 257 -11.15 10.01 -7.75
N VAL A 258 -11.80 9.31 -8.69
CA VAL A 258 -13.12 8.69 -8.48
C VAL A 258 -13.06 7.61 -7.38
N LEU A 259 -12.00 6.78 -7.37
CA LEU A 259 -11.82 5.75 -6.34
C LEU A 259 -11.63 6.38 -4.96
N PHE A 260 -10.85 7.47 -4.87
CA PHE A 260 -10.67 8.19 -3.60
C PHE A 260 -11.95 8.90 -3.15
N ALA A 261 -12.73 9.48 -4.07
CA ALA A 261 -14.02 10.08 -3.76
C ALA A 261 -15.01 9.03 -3.22
N LEU A 262 -15.13 7.88 -3.90
CA LEU A 262 -15.96 6.77 -3.44
C LEU A 262 -15.47 6.23 -2.09
N GLY A 263 -14.17 6.01 -1.96
CA GLY A 263 -13.55 5.57 -0.71
C GLY A 263 -13.81 6.52 0.45
N LEU A 264 -13.72 7.83 0.22
CA LEU A 264 -14.01 8.85 1.23
C LEU A 264 -15.48 8.83 1.67
N VAL A 265 -16.42 8.79 0.72
CA VAL A 265 -17.85 8.73 1.00
C VAL A 265 -18.17 7.48 1.82
N MET A 266 -17.69 6.30 1.40
CA MET A 266 -17.93 5.05 2.12
C MET A 266 -17.27 5.06 3.50
N PHE A 267 -16.09 5.68 3.66
CA PHE A 267 -15.42 5.82 4.96
C PHE A 267 -16.20 6.75 5.90
N ILE A 268 -16.79 7.82 5.39
CA ILE A 268 -17.66 8.70 6.17
C ILE A 268 -18.89 7.91 6.67
N PHE A 269 -19.52 7.13 5.80
CA PHE A 269 -20.63 6.25 6.18
C PHE A 269 -20.20 5.24 7.26
N ALA A 270 -19.10 4.50 7.04
CA ALA A 270 -18.57 3.56 8.01
C ALA A 270 -18.36 4.19 9.38
N SER A 271 -17.87 5.41 9.37
CA SER A 271 -17.53 6.13 10.60
C SER A 271 -18.72 6.78 11.29
N ALA A 272 -19.87 6.90 10.64
CA ALA A 272 -21.13 7.37 11.23
C ALA A 272 -21.91 6.25 11.94
N ILE A 273 -21.67 4.99 11.53
CA ILE A 273 -22.27 3.81 12.15
C ILE A 273 -21.55 3.55 13.48
N LYS A 274 -22.29 3.49 14.57
CA LYS A 274 -21.82 2.94 15.86
C LYS A 274 -22.39 1.53 15.94
N ASP A 275 -21.52 0.52 15.88
CA ASP A 275 -21.92 -0.81 16.29
C ASP A 275 -22.20 -0.78 17.79
N LYS A 276 -23.42 -1.23 18.19
CA LYS A 276 -23.86 -1.33 19.58
C LYS A 276 -23.12 -2.42 20.31
#